data_5eacd5cf9071509696a07adc2f98d1a6
#
_entry.id   5eacd5cf9071509696a07adc2f98d1a6
#
_cell.length_a   1.000
_cell.length_b   1.000
_cell.length_c   1.000
_cell.angle_alpha   90.00
_cell.angle_beta   90.00
_cell.angle_gamma   90.00
#
_symmetry.space_group_name_H-M   'P 1'
#
loop_
_entity.id
_entity.type
_entity.pdbx_description
1 polymer ?
#
loop_
_entity_poly.entity_id
_entity_poly.type
_entity_poly.pdbx_seq_one_letter_code
_entity_poly.pdbx_strand_id
1 'polypeptide(L)'
;MKILIYDDYLEELTQLSELLESLLSKRHIQADVQGVSTQQDFHNYLAQEEPDVVFLDIYLDDEAMGTELAKELREAKKNFSLIFVSTSNSHAWESYAVGADYYLLK
;
A
#
# COMPACT_ATOMS: atom_id res chain seq x y z
N MET A 1 -8.01 -6.65 -11.62
CA MET A 1 -6.89 -6.42 -10.69
C MET A 1 -7.36 -5.59 -9.52
N LYS A 2 -6.99 -5.96 -8.32
CA LYS A 2 -7.37 -5.26 -7.09
C LYS A 2 -6.16 -4.59 -6.49
N ILE A 3 -6.27 -3.29 -6.23
CA ILE A 3 -5.20 -2.46 -5.68
C ILE A 3 -5.68 -1.86 -4.37
N LEU A 4 -4.94 -2.11 -3.29
CA LEU A 4 -5.20 -1.55 -1.98
C LEU A 4 -4.13 -0.50 -1.66
N ILE A 5 -4.57 0.67 -1.20
CA ILE A 5 -3.68 1.75 -0.77
C ILE A 5 -3.98 2.06 0.69
N TYR A 6 -2.97 2.01 1.53
CA TYR A 6 -3.10 2.41 2.93
C TYR A 6 -2.19 3.60 3.21
N ASP A 7 -2.82 4.72 3.56
CA ASP A 7 -2.15 5.94 3.97
C ASP A 7 -3.07 6.66 4.95
N ASP A 8 -2.57 7.01 6.13
CA ASP A 8 -3.38 7.66 7.16
C ASP A 8 -3.62 9.16 6.89
N TYR A 9 -2.93 9.75 5.93
CA TYR A 9 -3.20 11.11 5.45
C TYR A 9 -4.17 11.09 4.29
N LEU A 10 -5.41 11.53 4.53
CA LEU A 10 -6.47 11.47 3.51
C LEU A 10 -6.11 12.23 2.24
N GLU A 11 -5.43 13.36 2.35
CA GLU A 11 -5.02 14.14 1.20
C GLU A 11 -4.05 13.36 0.29
N GLU A 12 -3.03 12.74 0.88
CA GLU A 12 -2.07 11.93 0.14
C GLU A 12 -2.72 10.68 -0.44
N LEU A 13 -3.60 10.06 0.32
CA LEU A 13 -4.36 8.90 -0.14
C LEU A 13 -5.19 9.23 -1.37
N THR A 14 -5.89 10.36 -1.35
CA THR A 14 -6.70 10.83 -2.47
C THR A 14 -5.84 11.11 -3.70
N GLN A 15 -4.73 11.81 -3.52
CA GLN A 15 -3.81 12.15 -4.60
C GLN A 15 -3.24 10.90 -5.27
N LEU A 16 -2.80 9.93 -4.49
CA LEU A 16 -2.25 8.69 -5.02
C LEU A 16 -3.32 7.87 -5.74
N SER A 17 -4.51 7.78 -5.15
CA SER A 17 -5.63 7.06 -5.76
C SER A 17 -6.00 7.65 -7.12
N GLU A 18 -6.12 8.98 -7.19
CA GLU A 18 -6.45 9.66 -8.44
C GLU A 18 -5.36 9.50 -9.50
N LEU A 19 -4.11 9.58 -9.10
CA LEU A 19 -2.99 9.37 -10.01
C LEU A 19 -3.00 7.96 -10.58
N LEU A 20 -3.18 6.95 -9.73
CA LEU A 20 -3.24 5.57 -10.18
C LEU A 20 -4.42 5.31 -11.11
N GLU A 21 -5.60 5.80 -10.77
CA GLU A 21 -6.78 5.64 -11.61
C GLU A 21 -6.58 6.28 -12.99
N SER A 22 -5.96 7.46 -13.02
CA SER A 22 -5.64 8.15 -14.27
C SER A 22 -4.66 7.35 -15.12
N LEU A 23 -3.57 6.85 -14.52
CA LEU A 23 -2.57 6.07 -15.24
C LEU A 23 -3.13 4.75 -15.76
N LEU A 24 -3.92 4.07 -14.96
CA LEU A 24 -4.55 2.79 -15.34
C LEU A 24 -5.54 3.00 -16.50
N SER A 25 -6.32 4.07 -16.44
CA SER A 25 -7.26 4.41 -17.50
C SER A 25 -6.54 4.70 -18.82
N LYS A 26 -5.46 5.48 -18.77
CA LYS A 26 -4.66 5.79 -19.97
C LYS A 26 -4.07 4.54 -20.62
N ARG A 27 -3.77 3.52 -19.82
CA ARG A 27 -3.19 2.27 -20.31
C ARG A 27 -4.22 1.20 -20.55
N HIS A 28 -5.49 1.54 -20.45
CA HIS A 28 -6.62 0.61 -20.64
C HIS A 28 -6.55 -0.62 -19.73
N ILE A 29 -6.07 -0.42 -18.50
CA ILE A 29 -6.01 -1.47 -17.49
C ILE A 29 -7.20 -1.31 -16.56
N GLN A 30 -8.01 -2.36 -16.43
CA GLN A 30 -9.12 -2.38 -15.48
C GLN A 30 -8.61 -2.81 -14.10
N ALA A 31 -8.89 -1.98 -13.10
CA ALA A 31 -8.52 -2.27 -11.72
C ALA A 31 -9.49 -1.61 -10.76
N ASP A 32 -9.70 -2.27 -9.62
CA ASP A 32 -10.44 -1.72 -8.49
C ASP A 32 -9.44 -1.14 -7.50
N VAL A 33 -9.42 0.17 -7.36
CA VAL A 33 -8.53 0.86 -6.44
C VAL A 33 -9.30 1.22 -5.18
N GLN A 34 -8.88 0.70 -4.05
CA GLN A 34 -9.49 0.97 -2.75
C GLN A 34 -8.47 1.62 -1.83
N GLY A 35 -8.82 2.79 -1.30
CA GLY A 35 -8.00 3.48 -0.32
C GLY A 35 -8.54 3.27 1.08
N VAL A 36 -7.65 3.04 2.03
CA VAL A 36 -7.98 2.95 3.45
C VAL A 36 -7.06 3.85 4.25
N SER A 37 -7.55 4.39 5.35
CA SER A 37 -6.79 5.34 6.18
C SER A 37 -6.63 4.88 7.63
N THR A 38 -7.17 3.74 7.99
CA THR A 38 -7.07 3.18 9.34
C THR A 38 -6.68 1.71 9.29
N GLN A 39 -6.09 1.21 10.39
CA GLN A 39 -5.76 -0.21 10.48
C GLN A 39 -7.01 -1.08 10.44
N GLN A 40 -8.10 -0.60 11.04
CA GLN A 40 -9.35 -1.35 11.03
C GLN A 40 -9.86 -1.56 9.61
N ASP A 41 -9.90 -0.50 8.80
CA ASP A 41 -10.34 -0.60 7.41
C ASP A 41 -9.39 -1.46 6.58
N PHE A 42 -8.09 -1.38 6.85
CA PHE A 42 -7.09 -2.21 6.21
C PHE A 42 -7.36 -3.70 6.47
N HIS A 43 -7.55 -4.07 7.72
CA HIS A 43 -7.84 -5.46 8.09
C HIS A 43 -9.22 -5.91 7.59
N ASN A 44 -10.22 -5.03 7.60
CA ASN A 44 -11.54 -5.34 7.06
C ASN A 44 -11.49 -5.65 5.57
N TYR A 45 -10.69 -4.88 4.81
CA TYR A 45 -10.50 -5.16 3.39
C TYR A 45 -9.88 -6.54 3.18
N LEU A 46 -8.83 -6.85 3.92
CA LEU A 46 -8.13 -8.13 3.78
C LEU A 46 -8.97 -9.33 4.21
N ALA A 47 -9.95 -9.12 5.09
CA ALA A 47 -10.88 -10.18 5.48
C ALA A 47 -11.85 -10.56 4.38
N GLN A 48 -12.11 -9.65 3.42
CA GLN A 48 -13.11 -9.85 2.38
C GLN A 48 -12.50 -9.98 0.99
N GLU A 49 -11.33 -9.42 0.76
CA GLU A 49 -10.72 -9.31 -0.56
C GLU A 49 -9.25 -9.74 -0.53
N GLU A 50 -8.75 -10.17 -1.67
CA GLU A 50 -7.33 -10.45 -1.85
C GLU A 50 -6.75 -9.47 -2.86
N PRO A 51 -5.93 -8.50 -2.42
CA PRO A 51 -5.35 -7.54 -3.35
C PRO A 51 -4.25 -8.17 -4.18
N ASP A 52 -4.10 -7.69 -5.41
CA ASP A 52 -2.97 -8.06 -6.28
C ASP A 52 -1.78 -7.14 -6.02
N VAL A 53 -2.04 -5.89 -5.66
CA VAL A 53 -1.01 -4.88 -5.37
C VAL A 53 -1.40 -4.12 -4.11
N VAL A 54 -0.44 -3.92 -3.22
CA VAL A 54 -0.62 -3.13 -1.99
C VAL A 54 0.38 -1.99 -1.97
N PHE A 55 -0.13 -0.76 -1.88
CA PHE A 55 0.67 0.44 -1.60
C PHE A 55 0.53 0.74 -0.12
N LEU A 56 1.63 0.79 0.59
CA LEU A 56 1.63 0.90 2.04
C LEU A 56 2.58 2.01 2.49
N ASP A 57 2.04 2.98 3.24
CA ASP A 57 2.87 3.99 3.87
C ASP A 57 3.65 3.35 5.03
N ILE A 58 4.93 3.68 5.14
CA ILE A 58 5.75 3.19 6.25
C ILE A 58 5.35 3.87 7.56
N TYR A 59 5.11 5.18 7.52
CA TYR A 59 4.73 5.93 8.71
C TYR A 59 3.22 6.02 8.81
N LEU A 60 2.66 5.24 9.73
CA LEU A 60 1.24 5.22 10.02
C LEU A 60 1.07 5.66 11.48
N ASP A 61 0.16 6.61 11.71
CA ASP A 61 -0.04 7.22 13.02
C ASP A 61 1.26 7.78 13.63
N ASP A 62 2.08 8.42 12.77
CA ASP A 62 3.38 8.99 13.11
C ASP A 62 4.40 7.97 13.64
N GLU A 63 4.15 6.68 13.43
CA GLU A 63 5.05 5.60 13.79
C GLU A 63 5.40 4.77 12.57
N ALA A 64 6.60 4.18 12.55
CA ALA A 64 7.06 3.35 11.44
C ALA A 64 6.42 1.96 11.48
N MET A 65 5.09 1.90 11.41
CA MET A 65 4.32 0.66 11.53
C MET A 65 4.13 -0.09 10.22
N GLY A 66 4.37 0.59 9.10
CA GLY A 66 4.12 -0.01 7.79
C GLY A 66 4.91 -1.29 7.55
N THR A 67 6.16 -1.34 8.02
CA THR A 67 6.98 -2.53 7.85
C THR A 67 6.45 -3.73 8.63
N GLU A 68 5.92 -3.51 9.83
CA GLU A 68 5.31 -4.57 10.62
C GLU A 68 4.02 -5.08 10.01
N LEU A 69 3.18 -4.17 9.50
CA LEU A 69 1.96 -4.55 8.80
C LEU A 69 2.27 -5.34 7.54
N ALA A 70 3.31 -4.93 6.81
CA ALA A 70 3.74 -5.65 5.61
C ALA A 70 4.21 -7.06 5.96
N LYS A 71 4.92 -7.22 7.05
CA LYS A 71 5.38 -8.53 7.51
C LYS A 71 4.22 -9.44 7.84
N GLU A 72 3.22 -8.95 8.59
CA GLU A 72 2.00 -9.70 8.88
C GLU A 72 1.29 -10.10 7.59
N LEU A 73 1.14 -9.17 6.67
CA LEU A 73 0.45 -9.40 5.41
C LEU A 73 1.17 -10.45 4.57
N ARG A 74 2.50 -10.37 4.51
CA ARG A 74 3.31 -11.31 3.75
C ARG A 74 3.24 -12.73 4.34
N GLU A 75 3.18 -12.85 5.66
CA GLU A 75 3.03 -14.14 6.33
C GLU A 75 1.65 -14.76 6.08
N ALA A 76 0.61 -13.93 6.04
CA ALA A 76 -0.77 -14.38 5.84
C ALA A 76 -1.09 -14.64 4.36
N LYS A 77 -0.54 -13.81 3.46
CA LYS A 77 -0.85 -13.83 2.02
C LYS A 77 0.44 -13.65 1.24
N LYS A 78 0.72 -14.54 0.30
CA LYS A 78 2.02 -14.60 -0.36
C LYS A 78 2.04 -14.09 -1.81
N ASN A 79 0.88 -13.92 -2.44
CA ASN A 79 0.78 -13.65 -3.88
C ASN A 79 0.29 -12.24 -4.17
N PHE A 80 1.05 -11.24 -3.74
CA PHE A 80 0.75 -9.85 -4.07
C PHE A 80 2.04 -9.07 -4.22
N SER A 81 1.96 -7.97 -4.97
CA SER A 81 3.08 -7.01 -5.09
C SER A 81 2.96 -5.96 -4.00
N LEU A 82 4.05 -5.71 -3.31
CA LEU A 82 4.10 -4.75 -2.21
C LEU A 82 4.96 -3.56 -2.60
N ILE A 83 4.38 -2.36 -2.47
CA ILE A 83 5.06 -1.12 -2.78
C ILE A 83 4.95 -0.20 -1.57
N PHE A 84 6.09 0.14 -0.96
CA PHE A 84 6.11 1.13 0.10
C PHE A 84 6.16 2.52 -0.47
N VAL A 85 5.46 3.44 0.19
CA VAL A 85 5.45 4.86 -0.16
C VAL A 85 5.80 5.65 1.09
N SER A 86 6.81 6.51 1.02
CA SER A 86 7.25 7.26 2.20
C SER A 86 7.87 8.59 1.82
N THR A 87 7.90 9.51 2.77
CA THR A 87 8.60 10.80 2.62
C THR A 87 10.10 10.68 2.89
N SER A 88 10.55 9.52 3.38
CA SER A 88 11.95 9.28 3.73
C SER A 88 12.41 7.93 3.19
N ASN A 89 13.65 7.81 2.78
CA ASN A 89 14.23 6.53 2.37
C ASN A 89 15.02 5.85 3.48
N SER A 90 14.90 6.32 4.72
CA SER A 90 15.62 5.72 5.87
C SER A 90 15.20 4.29 6.17
N HIS A 91 14.01 3.87 5.71
CA HIS A 91 13.50 2.51 5.90
C HIS A 91 13.58 1.63 4.65
N ALA A 92 14.26 2.09 3.59
CA ALA A 92 14.33 1.35 2.33
C ALA A 92 14.93 -0.05 2.53
N TRP A 93 15.98 -0.16 3.33
CA TRP A 93 16.60 -1.45 3.62
C TRP A 93 15.62 -2.42 4.28
N GLU A 94 14.89 -1.95 5.29
CA GLU A 94 13.91 -2.77 6.00
C GLU A 94 12.76 -3.20 5.09
N SER A 95 12.36 -2.33 4.16
CA SER A 95 11.29 -2.64 3.22
C SER A 95 11.65 -3.82 2.31
N TYR A 96 12.89 -3.87 1.84
CA TYR A 96 13.35 -5.00 1.02
C TYR A 96 13.47 -6.27 1.85
N ALA A 97 13.81 -6.16 3.13
CA ALA A 97 13.91 -7.31 4.02
C ALA A 97 12.57 -8.01 4.24
N VAL A 98 11.44 -7.29 4.16
CA VAL A 98 10.09 -7.87 4.25
C VAL A 98 9.50 -8.23 2.89
N GLY A 99 10.30 -8.20 1.83
CA GLY A 99 9.88 -8.63 0.51
C GLY A 99 9.10 -7.59 -0.29
N ALA A 100 9.39 -6.31 -0.07
CA ALA A 100 8.81 -5.25 -0.91
C ALA A 100 9.37 -5.33 -2.33
N ASP A 101 8.49 -5.12 -3.31
CA ASP A 101 8.88 -5.08 -4.71
C ASP A 101 9.41 -3.71 -5.12
N TYR A 102 8.85 -2.65 -4.52
CA TYR A 102 9.29 -1.27 -4.78
C TYR A 102 9.20 -0.41 -3.54
N TYR A 103 9.98 0.65 -3.54
CA TYR A 103 9.97 1.69 -2.53
C TYR A 103 9.91 3.04 -3.24
N LEU A 104 8.83 3.79 -3.02
CA LEU A 104 8.62 5.08 -3.66
C LEU A 104 8.74 6.20 -2.63
N LEU A 105 9.47 7.26 -2.99
CA LEU A 105 9.50 8.49 -2.21
C LEU A 105 8.36 9.40 -2.64
N LYS A 106 7.70 9.95 -1.65
CA LYS A 106 6.65 10.94 -1.88
C LYS A 106 7.24 12.28 -2.33
#